data_afdaf4d7f3dcbd20236b91cb1219ff2b
#
_entry.id   afdaf4d7f3dcbd20236b91cb1219ff2b
#
_cell.length_a   1.000
_cell.length_b   1.000
_cell.length_c   1.000
_cell.angle_alpha   90.00
_cell.angle_beta   90.00
_cell.angle_gamma   90.00
#
_symmetry.space_group_name_H-M   'P 1'
#
loop_
_entity.id
_entity.type
_entity.pdbx_description
1 polymer ?
#
loop_
_entity_poly.entity_id
_entity_poly.type
_entity_poly.pdbx_seq_one_letter_code
_entity_poly.pdbx_strand_id
1 'polypeptide(L)'
;MTAYAVFIRDKLTDPAEFQAYSDTVGETFKGHPAKILAAYGKQEKLEGIEPDGVVIIEFPDITSARAWYDSPEYQAAAKHRWKAASYNVVIVEGV
;
A
#
# COMPACT_ATOMS: atom_id res chain seq x y z
N MET A 1 -4.77 19.36 2.11
CA MET A 1 -3.40 18.96 2.52
C MET A 1 -3.12 17.58 1.95
N THR A 2 -1.95 17.41 1.39
CA THR A 2 -1.50 16.12 0.87
C THR A 2 -1.58 15.04 1.95
N ALA A 3 -1.93 13.82 1.56
CA ALA A 3 -1.96 12.69 2.47
C ALA A 3 -1.19 11.52 1.85
N TYR A 4 -0.74 10.63 2.70
CA TYR A 4 0.07 9.49 2.28
C TYR A 4 -0.50 8.21 2.85
N ALA A 5 -0.65 7.21 1.98
CA ALA A 5 -0.93 5.84 2.43
C ALA A 5 0.41 5.12 2.53
N VAL A 6 0.74 4.62 3.71
CA VAL A 6 2.02 3.97 3.97
C VAL A 6 1.76 2.52 4.32
N PHE A 7 2.33 1.62 3.51
CA PHE A 7 2.20 0.18 3.69
C PHE A 7 3.55 -0.36 4.14
N ILE A 8 3.58 -1.01 5.28
CA ILE A 8 4.80 -1.61 5.80
C ILE A 8 4.58 -3.12 5.89
N ARG A 9 5.24 -3.86 5.00
CA ARG A 9 5.14 -5.31 4.98
C ARG A 9 6.10 -5.90 6.01
N ASP A 10 5.56 -6.69 6.91
CA ASP A 10 6.35 -7.33 7.95
C ASP A 10 7.06 -8.57 7.39
N LYS A 11 6.29 -9.48 6.79
CA LYS A 11 6.87 -10.70 6.24
C LYS A 11 5.96 -11.26 5.14
N LEU A 12 6.56 -11.56 3.99
CA LEU A 12 5.88 -12.24 2.90
C LEU A 12 5.84 -13.74 3.20
N THR A 13 4.63 -14.31 3.24
CA THR A 13 4.45 -15.73 3.55
C THR A 13 3.87 -16.54 2.39
N ASP A 14 3.16 -15.89 1.46
CA ASP A 14 2.56 -16.55 0.30
C ASP A 14 2.83 -15.75 -0.96
N PRO A 15 3.93 -16.07 -1.67
CA PRO A 15 4.29 -15.34 -2.91
C PRO A 15 3.23 -15.44 -4.01
N ALA A 16 2.48 -16.53 -4.10
CA ALA A 16 1.46 -16.68 -5.13
C ALA A 16 0.30 -15.69 -4.90
N GLU A 17 -0.13 -15.53 -3.65
CA GLU A 17 -1.15 -14.55 -3.31
C GLU A 17 -0.63 -13.13 -3.51
N PHE A 18 0.65 -12.88 -3.22
CA PHE A 18 1.23 -11.57 -3.47
C PHE A 18 1.27 -11.26 -4.97
N GLN A 19 1.56 -12.26 -5.80
CA GLN A 19 1.54 -12.07 -7.25
C GLN A 19 0.14 -11.72 -7.73
N ALA A 20 -0.89 -12.37 -7.19
CA ALA A 20 -2.29 -12.05 -7.52
C ALA A 20 -2.62 -10.61 -7.13
N TYR A 21 -2.13 -10.15 -5.97
CA TYR A 21 -2.30 -8.77 -5.56
C TYR A 21 -1.59 -7.81 -6.52
N SER A 22 -0.34 -8.10 -6.84
CA SER A 22 0.45 -7.25 -7.76
C SER A 22 -0.19 -7.14 -9.14
N ASP A 23 -0.81 -8.22 -9.62
CA ASP A 23 -1.45 -8.26 -10.94
C ASP A 23 -2.73 -7.42 -10.98
N THR A 24 -3.36 -7.17 -9.84
CA THR A 24 -4.67 -6.50 -9.78
C THR A 24 -4.65 -5.11 -9.19
N VAL A 25 -3.67 -4.78 -8.33
CA VAL A 25 -3.68 -3.52 -7.58
C VAL A 25 -3.61 -2.28 -8.48
N GLY A 26 -2.89 -2.37 -9.61
CA GLY A 26 -2.76 -1.24 -10.53
C GLY A 26 -4.09 -0.74 -11.06
N GLU A 27 -5.01 -1.64 -11.38
CA GLU A 27 -6.33 -1.28 -11.88
C GLU A 27 -7.18 -0.56 -10.85
N THR A 28 -6.89 -0.76 -9.56
CA THR A 28 -7.66 -0.14 -8.48
C THR A 28 -7.48 1.38 -8.42
N PHE A 29 -6.43 1.90 -9.05
CA PHE A 29 -6.14 3.33 -9.04
C PHE A 29 -6.93 4.12 -10.09
N LYS A 30 -7.63 3.45 -10.99
CA LYS A 30 -8.45 4.14 -12.00
C LYS A 30 -9.48 5.04 -11.33
N GLY A 31 -9.50 6.31 -11.74
CA GLY A 31 -10.43 7.28 -11.19
C GLY A 31 -10.02 7.83 -9.82
N HIS A 32 -8.85 7.46 -9.33
CA HIS A 32 -8.33 7.95 -8.05
C HIS A 32 -7.04 8.74 -8.26
N PRO A 33 -6.90 9.93 -7.63
CA PRO A 33 -5.72 10.77 -7.84
C PRO A 33 -4.54 10.30 -6.98
N ALA A 34 -4.00 9.14 -7.30
CA ALA A 34 -2.89 8.52 -6.56
C ALA A 34 -1.58 8.69 -7.30
N LYS A 35 -0.50 8.91 -6.56
CA LYS A 35 0.86 8.94 -7.08
C LYS A 35 1.72 8.02 -6.24
N ILE A 36 2.28 6.98 -6.87
CA ILE A 36 3.12 6.03 -6.16
C ILE A 36 4.53 6.64 -6.02
N LEU A 37 4.98 6.82 -4.79
CA LEU A 37 6.27 7.42 -4.49
C LEU A 37 7.33 6.38 -4.19
N ALA A 38 6.96 5.27 -3.60
CA ALA A 38 7.86 4.15 -3.31
C ALA A 38 7.06 2.86 -3.33
N ALA A 39 7.64 1.79 -3.87
CA ALA A 39 6.98 0.48 -3.94
C ALA A 39 8.04 -0.62 -3.89
N TYR A 40 8.33 -1.11 -2.70
CA TYR A 40 9.26 -2.21 -2.44
C TYR A 40 10.67 -1.96 -2.99
N GLY A 41 11.09 -0.69 -3.00
CA GLY A 41 12.42 -0.33 -3.45
C GLY A 41 13.49 -0.66 -2.42
N LYS A 42 14.74 -0.39 -2.79
CA LYS A 42 15.85 -0.57 -1.88
C LYS A 42 15.64 0.26 -0.62
N GLN A 43 15.85 -0.33 0.54
CA GLN A 43 15.70 0.35 1.83
C GLN A 43 16.94 0.14 2.68
N GLU A 44 17.19 1.07 3.59
CA GLU A 44 18.27 0.97 4.56
C GLU A 44 17.67 1.09 5.94
N LYS A 45 17.83 0.04 6.74
CA LYS A 45 17.36 0.05 8.11
C LYS A 45 18.32 0.89 8.95
N LEU A 46 17.77 1.84 9.70
CA LEU A 46 18.56 2.68 10.62
C LEU A 46 18.36 2.27 12.07
N GLU A 47 17.13 1.96 12.45
CA GLU A 47 16.79 1.55 13.81
C GLU A 47 15.59 0.61 13.79
N GLY A 48 15.51 -0.25 14.78
CA GLY A 48 14.35 -1.09 14.99
C GLY A 48 14.32 -2.33 14.12
N ILE A 49 13.11 -2.86 13.91
CA ILE A 49 12.90 -4.06 13.09
C ILE A 49 12.86 -3.66 11.62
N GLU A 50 13.63 -4.36 10.80
CA GLU A 50 13.62 -4.09 9.36
C GLU A 50 12.33 -4.58 8.72
N PRO A 51 11.57 -3.70 8.03
CA PRO A 51 10.39 -4.15 7.29
C PRO A 51 10.83 -4.98 6.07
N ASP A 52 9.96 -5.89 5.64
CA ASP A 52 10.18 -6.69 4.44
C ASP A 52 9.91 -5.88 3.16
N GLY A 53 9.22 -4.77 3.27
CA GLY A 53 8.96 -3.87 2.16
C GLY A 53 8.13 -2.67 2.58
N VAL A 54 8.29 -1.57 1.85
CA VAL A 54 7.58 -0.32 2.15
C VAL A 54 6.98 0.23 0.86
N VAL A 55 5.71 0.66 0.95
CA VAL A 55 5.03 1.36 -0.15
C VAL A 55 4.54 2.70 0.39
N ILE A 56 4.75 3.75 -0.39
CA ILE A 56 4.24 5.09 -0.06
C ILE A 56 3.48 5.63 -1.26
N ILE A 57 2.22 5.97 -1.06
CA ILE A 57 1.34 6.49 -2.10
C ILE A 57 0.84 7.86 -1.67
N GLU A 58 0.97 8.86 -2.54
CA GLU A 58 0.52 10.22 -2.29
C GLU A 58 -0.88 10.45 -2.85
N PHE A 59 -1.72 11.14 -2.09
CA PHE A 59 -3.05 11.59 -2.50
C PHE A 59 -3.18 13.08 -2.20
N PRO A 60 -4.10 13.80 -2.90
CA PRO A 60 -4.28 15.23 -2.63
C PRO A 60 -4.75 15.54 -1.20
N ASP A 61 -5.49 14.62 -0.60
CA ASP A 61 -6.01 14.76 0.75
C ASP A 61 -6.36 13.40 1.34
N ILE A 62 -6.69 13.40 2.63
CA ILE A 62 -6.98 12.15 3.36
C ILE A 62 -8.30 11.51 2.87
N THR A 63 -9.26 12.34 2.44
CA THR A 63 -10.54 11.84 1.92
C THR A 63 -10.32 11.03 0.65
N SER A 64 -9.47 11.53 -0.26
CA SER A 64 -9.13 10.81 -1.49
C SER A 64 -8.40 9.51 -1.21
N ALA A 65 -7.52 9.50 -0.23
CA ALA A 65 -6.79 8.29 0.17
C ALA A 65 -7.77 7.24 0.71
N ARG A 66 -8.70 7.65 1.58
CA ARG A 66 -9.73 6.75 2.13
C ARG A 66 -10.65 6.24 1.03
N ALA A 67 -11.04 7.12 0.09
CA ALA A 67 -11.93 6.72 -1.00
C ALA A 67 -11.32 5.59 -1.84
N TRP A 68 -10.03 5.67 -2.12
CA TRP A 68 -9.33 4.59 -2.81
C TRP A 68 -9.26 3.33 -1.96
N TYR A 69 -8.81 3.45 -0.71
CA TYR A 69 -8.62 2.29 0.16
C TYR A 69 -9.93 1.54 0.37
N ASP A 70 -11.03 2.28 0.55
CA ASP A 70 -12.35 1.69 0.83
C ASP A 70 -13.09 1.26 -0.44
N SER A 71 -12.55 1.55 -1.64
CA SER A 71 -13.23 1.18 -2.88
C SER A 71 -13.40 -0.34 -3.00
N PRO A 72 -14.52 -0.79 -3.60
CA PRO A 72 -14.70 -2.23 -3.81
C PRO A 72 -13.57 -2.88 -4.59
N GLU A 73 -13.02 -2.16 -5.58
CA GLU A 73 -11.91 -2.64 -6.41
C GLU A 73 -10.67 -2.89 -5.56
N TYR A 74 -10.29 -1.91 -4.72
CA TYR A 74 -9.11 -2.11 -3.87
C TYR A 74 -9.35 -3.18 -2.82
N GLN A 75 -10.51 -3.19 -2.19
CA GLN A 75 -10.82 -4.19 -1.16
C GLN A 75 -10.78 -5.61 -1.74
N ALA A 76 -11.21 -5.80 -2.98
CA ALA A 76 -11.10 -7.10 -3.65
C ALA A 76 -9.63 -7.51 -3.84
N ALA A 77 -8.77 -6.57 -4.27
CA ALA A 77 -7.34 -6.83 -4.40
C ALA A 77 -6.70 -7.08 -3.04
N ALA A 78 -7.09 -6.32 -2.02
CA ALA A 78 -6.52 -6.42 -0.68
C ALA A 78 -6.70 -7.80 -0.05
N LYS A 79 -7.73 -8.55 -0.43
CA LYS A 79 -7.93 -9.92 0.06
C LYS A 79 -6.72 -10.80 -0.23
N HIS A 80 -6.10 -10.62 -1.40
CA HIS A 80 -4.88 -11.35 -1.74
C HIS A 80 -3.71 -10.88 -0.89
N ARG A 81 -3.60 -9.57 -0.65
CA ARG A 81 -2.55 -9.00 0.18
C ARG A 81 -2.63 -9.54 1.63
N TRP A 82 -3.84 -9.63 2.18
CA TRP A 82 -4.04 -10.15 3.53
C TRP A 82 -3.61 -11.60 3.67
N LYS A 83 -3.76 -12.40 2.62
CA LYS A 83 -3.31 -13.80 2.61
C LYS A 83 -1.82 -13.93 2.34
N ALA A 84 -1.25 -12.93 1.66
CA ALA A 84 0.15 -12.98 1.23
C ALA A 84 1.12 -12.65 2.35
N ALA A 85 0.76 -11.72 3.23
CA ALA A 85 1.70 -11.18 4.21
C ALA A 85 1.00 -10.43 5.33
N SER A 86 1.73 -10.20 6.40
CA SER A 86 1.32 -9.30 7.47
C SER A 86 1.78 -7.89 7.15
N TYR A 87 0.89 -6.91 7.25
CA TYR A 87 1.19 -5.50 6.97
C TYR A 87 0.71 -4.61 8.10
N ASN A 88 1.38 -3.49 8.24
CA ASN A 88 0.86 -2.33 8.96
C ASN A 88 0.57 -1.27 7.91
N VAL A 89 -0.64 -0.72 7.91
CA VAL A 89 -1.08 0.26 6.92
C VAL A 89 -1.65 1.47 7.64
N VAL A 90 -1.17 2.65 7.29
CA VAL A 90 -1.70 3.89 7.85
C VAL A 90 -1.87 4.91 6.75
N ILE A 91 -2.80 5.85 6.97
CA ILE A 91 -2.92 7.06 6.15
C ILE A 91 -2.56 8.21 7.07
N VAL A 92 -1.64 9.06 6.63
CA VAL A 92 -1.18 10.20 7.43
C VAL A 92 -1.22 11.46 6.58
N GLU A 93 -1.71 12.57 7.16
CA GLU A 93 -1.67 13.86 6.50
C GLU A 93 -0.26 14.41 6.45
N GLY A 94 0.07 15.02 5.32
CA GLY A 94 1.33 15.73 5.17
C GLY A 94 1.30 17.12 5.80
N VAL A 95 2.40 17.80 5.71
CA VAL A 95 2.54 19.17 6.22
C VAL A 95 2.29 20.22 5.15
#